data_4e484c4f69b9fa52dc8c727e5626afb4
#
_entry.id   4e484c4f69b9fa52dc8c727e5626afb4
#
_cell.length_a   1.000
_cell.length_b   1.000
_cell.length_c   1.000
_cell.angle_alpha   90.00
_cell.angle_beta   90.00
_cell.angle_gamma   90.00
#
_symmetry.space_group_name_H-M   'P 1'
#
loop_
_entity.id
_entity.type
_entity.pdbx_description
1 polymer ?
#
loop_
_entity_poly.entity_id
_entity_poly.type
_entity_poly.pdbx_seq_one_letter_code
_entity_poly.pdbx_strand_id
1 'polypeptide(L)'
;MLGPNDLSLCCGTVRHADFRQLVEAASTNGYRAISLWPHLYLNARTQGLNDTDLRNILKDNDIVITELDPLCNWIPGCQPPAERGAMTPEFYEALKAFFNYGEDLFFRIADTLGGRHLNLVQLFPPAVNPQIVGDAFGGVCDRAAKHGLLVSLEFLPWCPIANITQGLEIVQIANRPNGGLMFDTWHHFRSGGTSAEVRQLPKGSIAAIQFNDAPRELAADLLTETLTARLLPGDGAMDLVGNIQAWDAIGTTAPVGVEIFSLELDKLPPKEAARRAAEATREVLARARTVR
;
A
#
# COMPACT_ATOMS: atom_id res chain seq x y z
N MET A 1 13.30 -14.48 -4.35
CA MET A 1 11.86 -14.10 -4.34
C MET A 1 11.53 -13.70 -2.93
N LEU A 2 10.83 -12.57 -2.75
CA LEU A 2 10.40 -12.10 -1.42
C LEU A 2 9.26 -12.96 -0.91
N GLY A 3 9.20 -13.11 0.42
CA GLY A 3 8.19 -13.91 1.10
C GLY A 3 7.61 -13.23 2.33
N PRO A 4 6.76 -13.91 3.10
CA PRO A 4 5.99 -13.32 4.19
C PRO A 4 6.82 -12.84 5.40
N ASN A 5 8.12 -13.16 5.44
CA ASN A 5 9.04 -12.67 6.46
C ASN A 5 9.87 -11.46 6.01
N ASP A 6 9.80 -11.11 4.72
CA ASP A 6 10.52 -9.95 4.20
C ASP A 6 9.70 -8.68 4.42
N LEU A 7 10.38 -7.60 4.80
CA LEU A 7 9.77 -6.29 4.97
C LEU A 7 9.98 -5.41 3.74
N SER A 8 8.95 -4.66 3.38
CA SER A 8 8.98 -3.57 2.42
C SER A 8 8.75 -2.25 3.16
N LEU A 9 9.63 -1.26 2.98
CA LEU A 9 9.42 0.08 3.53
C LEU A 9 8.50 0.86 2.60
N CYS A 10 7.29 1.15 3.04
CA CYS A 10 6.37 1.97 2.27
C CYS A 10 6.71 3.46 2.39
N CYS A 11 6.55 4.18 1.27
CA CYS A 11 6.82 5.62 1.19
C CYS A 11 6.13 6.42 2.30
N GLY A 12 4.91 6.03 2.68
CA GLY A 12 4.11 6.67 3.72
C GLY A 12 4.78 6.75 5.09
N THR A 13 5.66 5.81 5.40
CA THR A 13 6.40 5.77 6.68
C THR A 13 7.52 6.81 6.75
N VAL A 14 8.08 7.18 5.61
CA VAL A 14 9.20 8.14 5.47
C VAL A 14 8.90 9.16 4.36
N ARG A 15 7.70 9.71 4.34
CA ARG A 15 7.12 10.46 3.21
C ARG A 15 7.88 11.74 2.81
N HIS A 16 8.82 12.19 3.63
CA HIS A 16 9.68 13.33 3.31
C HIS A 16 11.03 12.91 2.69
N ALA A 17 11.27 11.60 2.57
CA ALA A 17 12.48 11.08 1.95
C ALA A 17 12.43 11.22 0.43
N ASP A 18 13.54 11.59 -0.19
CA ASP A 18 13.74 11.42 -1.62
C ASP A 18 14.05 9.94 -1.96
N PHE A 19 14.19 9.63 -3.25
CA PHE A 19 14.42 8.26 -3.71
C PHE A 19 15.68 7.62 -3.08
N ARG A 20 16.80 8.36 -2.98
CA ARG A 20 18.04 7.84 -2.37
C ARG A 20 17.86 7.61 -0.89
N GLN A 21 17.27 8.57 -0.19
CA GLN A 21 17.01 8.48 1.24
C GLN A 21 16.07 7.33 1.60
N LEU A 22 15.04 7.09 0.77
CA LEU A 22 14.11 5.97 0.94
C LEU A 22 14.85 4.63 0.82
N VAL A 23 15.64 4.45 -0.25
CA VAL A 23 16.43 3.22 -0.49
C VAL A 23 17.45 3.00 0.62
N GLU A 24 18.16 4.05 1.03
CA GLU A 24 19.17 3.98 2.11
C GLU A 24 18.53 3.68 3.48
N ALA A 25 17.36 4.29 3.77
CA ALA A 25 16.61 4.01 5.00
C ALA A 25 16.14 2.55 5.03
N ALA A 26 15.70 2.00 3.90
CA ALA A 26 15.30 0.62 3.79
C ALA A 26 16.50 -0.34 3.99
N SER A 27 17.56 -0.19 3.20
CA SER A 27 18.71 -1.11 3.22
C SER A 27 19.40 -1.15 4.57
N THR A 28 19.60 0.02 5.20
CA THR A 28 20.27 0.14 6.51
C THR A 28 19.50 -0.56 7.62
N ASN A 29 18.18 -0.69 7.50
CA ASN A 29 17.30 -1.26 8.54
C ASN A 29 16.77 -2.66 8.19
N GLY A 30 17.41 -3.33 7.22
CA GLY A 30 17.14 -4.72 6.89
C GLY A 30 15.78 -4.95 6.23
N TYR A 31 15.22 -3.94 5.58
CA TYR A 31 14.17 -4.15 4.59
C TYR A 31 14.79 -4.76 3.34
N ARG A 32 13.98 -5.48 2.58
CA ARG A 32 14.37 -6.09 1.31
C ARG A 32 13.74 -5.37 0.12
N ALA A 33 12.78 -4.49 0.40
CA ALA A 33 12.01 -3.81 -0.62
C ALA A 33 11.51 -2.44 -0.16
N ILE A 34 10.98 -1.68 -1.14
CA ILE A 34 10.27 -0.42 -0.94
C ILE A 34 8.96 -0.41 -1.71
N SER A 35 8.00 0.42 -1.29
CA SER A 35 6.96 0.93 -2.19
C SER A 35 7.50 2.16 -2.95
N LEU A 36 6.88 2.51 -4.05
CA LEU A 36 7.27 3.68 -4.83
C LEU A 36 6.06 4.47 -5.31
N TRP A 37 5.98 5.70 -4.88
CA TRP A 37 5.04 6.68 -5.42
C TRP A 37 5.59 7.29 -6.72
N PRO A 38 4.75 7.50 -7.75
CA PRO A 38 5.20 8.02 -9.05
C PRO A 38 5.99 9.33 -8.96
N HIS A 39 5.61 10.23 -8.05
CA HIS A 39 6.32 11.51 -7.92
C HIS A 39 7.77 11.34 -7.43
N LEU A 40 8.10 10.31 -6.65
CA LEU A 40 9.49 10.06 -6.24
C LEU A 40 10.36 9.69 -7.44
N TYR A 41 9.83 8.86 -8.36
CA TYR A 41 10.51 8.56 -9.62
C TYR A 41 10.67 9.83 -10.47
N LEU A 42 9.60 10.60 -10.66
CA LEU A 42 9.62 11.82 -11.46
C LEU A 42 10.57 12.88 -10.88
N ASN A 43 10.55 13.08 -9.56
CA ASN A 43 11.45 14.01 -8.88
C ASN A 43 12.91 13.59 -9.02
N ALA A 44 13.23 12.30 -8.85
CA ALA A 44 14.57 11.78 -9.05
C ALA A 44 15.08 12.04 -10.50
N ARG A 45 14.18 11.85 -11.49
CA ARG A 45 14.47 12.18 -12.90
C ARG A 45 14.75 13.68 -13.10
N THR A 46 13.95 14.54 -12.47
CA THR A 46 14.12 16.01 -12.52
C THR A 46 15.43 16.46 -11.86
N GLN A 47 15.87 15.73 -10.83
CA GLN A 47 17.16 15.95 -10.16
C GLN A 47 18.36 15.43 -10.96
N GLY A 48 18.16 14.90 -12.17
CA GLY A 48 19.21 14.48 -13.09
C GLY A 48 19.58 13.00 -13.01
N LEU A 49 18.90 12.17 -12.18
CA LEU A 49 19.12 10.73 -12.18
C LEU A 49 18.45 10.11 -13.41
N ASN A 50 19.23 9.38 -14.20
CA ASN A 50 18.66 8.59 -15.30
C ASN A 50 18.21 7.19 -14.81
N ASP A 51 17.55 6.41 -15.68
CA ASP A 51 17.02 5.11 -15.32
C ASP A 51 18.11 4.11 -14.91
N THR A 52 19.31 4.24 -15.45
CA THR A 52 20.46 3.41 -15.06
C THR A 52 20.94 3.78 -13.65
N ASP A 53 20.97 5.06 -13.31
CA ASP A 53 21.33 5.53 -11.97
C ASP A 53 20.34 4.98 -10.93
N LEU A 54 19.04 5.06 -11.21
CA LEU A 54 18.01 4.53 -10.32
C LEU A 54 18.12 3.01 -10.11
N ARG A 55 18.35 2.25 -11.20
CA ARG A 55 18.61 0.79 -11.10
C ARG A 55 19.87 0.49 -10.29
N ASN A 56 20.94 1.26 -10.47
CA ASN A 56 22.17 1.05 -9.71
C ASN A 56 21.94 1.35 -8.22
N ILE A 57 21.23 2.42 -7.87
CA ILE A 57 20.90 2.73 -6.47
C ILE A 57 20.17 1.55 -5.81
N LEU A 58 19.17 0.98 -6.47
CA LEU A 58 18.44 -0.19 -5.95
C LEU A 58 19.36 -1.40 -5.80
N LYS A 59 20.13 -1.71 -6.85
CA LYS A 59 21.03 -2.86 -6.90
C LYS A 59 22.14 -2.78 -5.85
N ASP A 60 22.79 -1.63 -5.72
CA ASP A 60 23.93 -1.42 -4.81
C ASP A 60 23.50 -1.50 -3.33
N ASN A 61 22.21 -1.34 -3.06
CA ASN A 61 21.61 -1.46 -1.74
C ASN A 61 20.85 -2.78 -1.52
N ASP A 62 20.83 -3.70 -2.49
CA ASP A 62 20.06 -4.96 -2.46
C ASP A 62 18.57 -4.75 -2.16
N ILE A 63 17.98 -3.69 -2.73
CA ILE A 63 16.57 -3.32 -2.58
C ILE A 63 15.83 -3.53 -3.91
N VAL A 64 14.62 -4.06 -3.81
CA VAL A 64 13.69 -4.17 -4.96
C VAL A 64 12.42 -3.35 -4.68
N ILE A 65 11.67 -3.05 -5.74
CA ILE A 65 10.35 -2.42 -5.61
C ILE A 65 9.30 -3.53 -5.50
N THR A 66 8.50 -3.53 -4.43
CA THR A 66 7.36 -4.42 -4.31
C THR A 66 6.08 -3.78 -4.79
N GLU A 67 5.89 -2.51 -4.53
CA GLU A 67 4.61 -1.83 -4.68
C GLU A 67 4.78 -0.55 -5.48
N LEU A 68 3.95 -0.40 -6.49
CA LEU A 68 3.73 0.85 -7.20
C LEU A 68 2.36 1.38 -6.77
N ASP A 69 2.30 2.56 -6.16
CA ASP A 69 1.16 3.03 -5.38
C ASP A 69 0.96 4.54 -5.49
N PRO A 70 -0.31 5.00 -5.48
CA PRO A 70 -1.52 4.31 -5.91
C PRO A 70 -1.93 4.69 -7.35
N LEU A 71 -2.54 3.77 -8.08
CA LEU A 71 -3.28 4.09 -9.29
C LEU A 71 -4.73 4.42 -8.92
N CYS A 72 -5.14 5.68 -9.14
CA CYS A 72 -6.47 6.17 -8.79
C CYS A 72 -7.39 6.39 -10.00
N ASN A 73 -6.81 6.56 -11.19
CA ASN A 73 -7.54 6.83 -12.45
C ASN A 73 -7.71 5.55 -13.26
N TRP A 74 -8.55 4.62 -12.78
CA TRP A 74 -8.76 3.34 -13.42
C TRP A 74 -10.23 2.96 -13.60
N ILE A 75 -11.16 3.63 -12.91
CA ILE A 75 -12.61 3.39 -13.03
C ILE A 75 -13.22 4.45 -13.93
N PRO A 76 -13.90 4.06 -15.03
CA PRO A 76 -14.59 5.01 -15.89
C PRO A 76 -15.63 5.85 -15.13
N GLY A 77 -15.58 7.16 -15.30
CA GLY A 77 -16.54 8.10 -14.71
C GLY A 77 -16.23 8.54 -13.27
N CYS A 78 -15.26 7.93 -12.58
CA CYS A 78 -14.76 8.40 -11.30
C CYS A 78 -13.72 9.50 -11.51
N GLN A 79 -13.93 10.66 -10.88
CA GLN A 79 -13.02 11.80 -10.97
C GLN A 79 -12.97 12.57 -9.66
N PRO A 80 -11.88 13.32 -9.40
CA PRO A 80 -11.85 14.24 -8.28
C PRO A 80 -13.03 15.20 -8.33
N PRO A 81 -13.65 15.52 -7.19
CA PRO A 81 -14.73 16.51 -7.16
C PRO A 81 -14.20 17.86 -7.65
N ALA A 82 -15.07 18.66 -8.32
CA ALA A 82 -14.70 19.96 -8.83
C ALA A 82 -14.27 20.94 -7.73
N GLU A 83 -14.82 20.76 -6.53
CA GLU A 83 -14.52 21.57 -5.36
C GLU A 83 -13.94 20.71 -4.25
N ARG A 84 -12.97 21.26 -3.51
CA ARG A 84 -12.25 20.55 -2.44
C ARG A 84 -13.10 20.19 -1.22
N GLY A 85 -14.28 20.78 -1.07
CA GLY A 85 -15.10 20.56 0.12
C GLY A 85 -14.38 20.95 1.42
N ALA A 86 -14.40 20.05 2.41
CA ALA A 86 -13.74 20.23 3.69
C ALA A 86 -12.22 19.91 3.67
N MET A 87 -11.68 19.38 2.56
CA MET A 87 -10.25 19.07 2.44
C MET A 87 -9.38 20.32 2.49
N THR A 88 -8.16 20.22 3.05
CA THR A 88 -7.21 21.32 2.93
C THR A 88 -6.78 21.50 1.48
N PRO A 89 -6.34 22.70 1.05
CA PRO A 89 -5.88 22.94 -0.31
C PRO A 89 -4.76 21.96 -0.72
N GLU A 90 -3.78 21.77 0.16
CA GLU A 90 -2.61 20.94 -0.07
C GLU A 90 -2.99 19.47 -0.28
N PHE A 91 -3.91 18.96 0.56
CA PHE A 91 -4.39 17.59 0.46
C PHE A 91 -5.20 17.35 -0.82
N TYR A 92 -6.09 18.30 -1.16
CA TYR A 92 -6.87 18.22 -2.40
C TYR A 92 -5.99 18.22 -3.66
N GLU A 93 -4.97 19.08 -3.70
CA GLU A 93 -4.03 19.12 -4.83
C GLU A 93 -3.17 17.85 -4.89
N ALA A 94 -2.77 17.28 -3.74
CA ALA A 94 -2.07 16.00 -3.70
C ALA A 94 -2.93 14.85 -4.23
N LEU A 95 -4.21 14.77 -3.85
CA LEU A 95 -5.16 13.78 -4.39
C LEU A 95 -5.33 13.91 -5.90
N LYS A 96 -5.47 15.14 -6.41
CA LYS A 96 -5.55 15.40 -7.85
C LYS A 96 -4.28 14.99 -8.57
N ALA A 97 -3.11 15.22 -7.98
CA ALA A 97 -1.85 14.80 -8.55
C ALA A 97 -1.78 13.27 -8.69
N PHE A 98 -2.17 12.50 -7.68
CA PHE A 98 -2.26 11.04 -7.78
C PHE A 98 -3.25 10.59 -8.88
N PHE A 99 -4.40 11.24 -8.97
CA PHE A 99 -5.38 10.93 -10.01
C PHE A 99 -4.85 11.18 -11.44
N ASN A 100 -3.95 12.12 -11.60
CA ASN A 100 -3.35 12.45 -12.91
C ASN A 100 -2.28 11.44 -13.37
N TYR A 101 -1.82 10.54 -12.49
CA TYR A 101 -0.90 9.49 -12.89
C TYR A 101 -1.67 8.36 -13.58
N GLY A 102 -1.45 8.20 -14.87
CA GLY A 102 -2.06 7.12 -15.66
C GLY A 102 -1.26 5.83 -15.63
N GLU A 103 -1.87 4.73 -16.02
CA GLU A 103 -1.27 3.38 -16.07
C GLU A 103 0.07 3.35 -16.80
N ASP A 104 0.22 4.10 -17.91
CA ASP A 104 1.45 4.13 -18.70
C ASP A 104 2.68 4.56 -17.90
N LEU A 105 2.49 5.45 -16.91
CA LEU A 105 3.58 5.85 -16.03
C LEU A 105 4.00 4.70 -15.10
N PHE A 106 3.03 4.02 -14.50
CA PHE A 106 3.29 2.88 -13.62
C PHE A 106 3.95 1.73 -14.39
N PHE A 107 3.46 1.40 -15.57
CA PHE A 107 4.07 0.36 -16.42
C PHE A 107 5.49 0.73 -16.85
N ARG A 108 5.74 1.99 -17.21
CA ARG A 108 7.10 2.47 -17.49
C ARG A 108 8.03 2.32 -16.28
N ILE A 109 7.57 2.67 -15.08
CA ILE A 109 8.34 2.50 -13.85
C ILE A 109 8.62 1.01 -13.63
N ALA A 110 7.63 0.14 -13.77
CA ALA A 110 7.78 -1.30 -13.62
C ALA A 110 8.78 -1.88 -14.63
N ASP A 111 8.70 -1.51 -15.90
CA ASP A 111 9.63 -1.96 -16.94
C ASP A 111 11.05 -1.47 -16.69
N THR A 112 11.19 -0.30 -16.06
CA THR A 112 12.48 0.34 -15.82
C THR A 112 13.16 -0.16 -14.54
N LEU A 113 12.42 -0.23 -13.44
CA LEU A 113 12.95 -0.46 -12.11
C LEU A 113 12.51 -1.80 -11.50
N GLY A 114 11.56 -2.47 -12.14
CA GLY A 114 10.87 -3.63 -11.58
C GLY A 114 9.67 -3.21 -10.72
N GLY A 115 8.94 -4.21 -10.26
CA GLY A 115 7.79 -4.08 -9.38
C GLY A 115 7.16 -5.44 -9.17
N ARG A 116 6.57 -5.67 -8.00
CA ARG A 116 5.81 -6.90 -7.77
C ARG A 116 4.34 -6.69 -8.05
N HIS A 117 3.76 -5.57 -7.60
CA HIS A 117 2.35 -5.27 -7.81
C HIS A 117 2.09 -3.78 -8.01
N LEU A 118 0.96 -3.51 -8.65
CA LEU A 118 0.35 -2.19 -8.79
C LEU A 118 -0.84 -2.11 -7.85
N ASN A 119 -0.87 -1.13 -6.95
CA ASN A 119 -1.98 -0.91 -6.02
C ASN A 119 -3.02 0.03 -6.62
N LEU A 120 -4.30 -0.37 -6.58
CA LEU A 120 -5.44 0.37 -7.09
C LEU A 120 -6.32 0.83 -5.94
N VAL A 121 -6.70 2.11 -5.98
CA VAL A 121 -7.59 2.73 -5.01
C VAL A 121 -8.73 3.46 -5.72
N GLN A 122 -9.97 3.31 -5.24
CA GLN A 122 -11.07 4.16 -5.66
C GLN A 122 -11.22 5.33 -4.66
N LEU A 123 -10.49 6.41 -4.85
CA LEU A 123 -10.54 7.57 -3.95
C LEU A 123 -11.78 8.43 -4.12
N PHE A 124 -12.41 8.42 -5.30
CA PHE A 124 -13.43 9.39 -5.66
C PHE A 124 -14.77 8.76 -5.99
N PRO A 125 -15.89 9.47 -5.66
CA PRO A 125 -17.22 9.08 -6.10
C PRO A 125 -17.34 9.17 -7.64
N PRO A 126 -18.43 8.66 -8.23
CA PRO A 126 -19.55 8.02 -7.53
C PRO A 126 -19.25 6.57 -7.12
N ALA A 127 -20.09 6.00 -6.25
CA ALA A 127 -20.17 4.56 -6.10
C ALA A 127 -20.67 3.98 -7.42
N VAL A 128 -19.88 3.07 -8.01
CA VAL A 128 -20.16 2.46 -9.31
C VAL A 128 -20.66 1.04 -9.09
N ASN A 129 -21.50 0.55 -9.99
CA ASN A 129 -21.98 -0.84 -9.96
C ASN A 129 -20.77 -1.80 -9.87
N PRO A 130 -20.77 -2.79 -8.93
CA PRO A 130 -19.67 -3.72 -8.73
C PRO A 130 -19.21 -4.43 -10.02
N GLN A 131 -20.13 -4.74 -10.94
CA GLN A 131 -19.77 -5.35 -12.22
C GLN A 131 -18.89 -4.43 -13.07
N ILE A 132 -19.23 -3.15 -13.16
CA ILE A 132 -18.43 -2.16 -13.92
C ILE A 132 -17.04 -2.01 -13.29
N VAL A 133 -16.97 -1.97 -11.96
CA VAL A 133 -15.69 -1.87 -11.24
C VAL A 133 -14.86 -3.14 -11.42
N GLY A 134 -15.49 -4.32 -11.34
CA GLY A 134 -14.85 -5.61 -11.57
C GLY A 134 -14.30 -5.75 -12.99
N ASP A 135 -15.08 -5.33 -14.00
CA ASP A 135 -14.64 -5.32 -15.40
C ASP A 135 -13.45 -4.37 -15.60
N ALA A 136 -13.49 -3.17 -14.99
CA ALA A 136 -12.38 -2.22 -15.04
C ALA A 136 -11.13 -2.78 -14.35
N PHE A 137 -11.26 -3.36 -13.15
CA PHE A 137 -10.18 -4.03 -12.43
C PHE A 137 -9.57 -5.16 -13.26
N GLY A 138 -10.41 -6.01 -13.87
CA GLY A 138 -9.98 -7.07 -14.76
C GLY A 138 -9.20 -6.55 -15.97
N GLY A 139 -9.64 -5.43 -16.56
CA GLY A 139 -8.94 -4.76 -17.64
C GLY A 139 -7.53 -4.27 -17.23
N VAL A 140 -7.39 -3.69 -16.02
CA VAL A 140 -6.06 -3.33 -15.48
C VAL A 140 -5.20 -4.58 -15.27
N CYS A 141 -5.76 -5.63 -14.69
CA CYS A 141 -5.05 -6.90 -14.49
C CYS A 141 -4.50 -7.46 -15.82
N ASP A 142 -5.31 -7.47 -16.88
CA ASP A 142 -4.92 -7.96 -18.20
C ASP A 142 -3.77 -7.14 -18.82
N ARG A 143 -3.75 -5.83 -18.59
CA ARG A 143 -2.66 -4.94 -19.04
C ARG A 143 -1.41 -5.11 -18.17
N ALA A 144 -1.56 -5.10 -16.86
CA ALA A 144 -0.48 -5.26 -15.88
C ALA A 144 0.26 -6.61 -16.01
N ALA A 145 -0.46 -7.67 -16.40
CA ALA A 145 0.13 -8.99 -16.67
C ALA A 145 1.22 -8.96 -17.75
N LYS A 146 1.12 -8.05 -18.73
CA LYS A 146 2.12 -7.89 -19.80
C LYS A 146 3.46 -7.35 -19.26
N HIS A 147 3.42 -6.71 -18.10
CA HIS A 147 4.56 -6.15 -17.38
C HIS A 147 4.98 -7.02 -16.18
N GLY A 148 4.40 -8.24 -16.06
CA GLY A 148 4.70 -9.17 -14.98
C GLY A 148 4.19 -8.75 -13.59
N LEU A 149 3.23 -7.81 -13.53
CA LEU A 149 2.70 -7.28 -12.28
C LEU A 149 1.48 -8.06 -11.79
N LEU A 150 1.41 -8.25 -10.48
CA LEU A 150 0.16 -8.45 -9.77
C LEU A 150 -0.59 -7.11 -9.68
N VAL A 151 -1.88 -7.17 -9.42
CA VAL A 151 -2.72 -5.99 -9.16
C VAL A 151 -3.42 -6.18 -7.84
N SER A 152 -3.28 -5.23 -6.93
CA SER A 152 -3.98 -5.24 -5.65
C SER A 152 -5.06 -4.17 -5.61
N LEU A 153 -6.21 -4.49 -5.02
CA LEU A 153 -7.30 -3.57 -4.79
C LEU A 153 -7.36 -3.22 -3.31
N GLU A 154 -7.20 -1.96 -3.01
CA GLU A 154 -7.27 -1.44 -1.65
C GLU A 154 -8.66 -0.87 -1.36
N PHE A 155 -9.23 -1.28 -0.23
CA PHE A 155 -10.48 -0.74 0.30
C PHE A 155 -10.18 0.30 1.39
N LEU A 156 -10.95 1.39 1.38
CA LEU A 156 -10.77 2.52 2.29
C LEU A 156 -12.10 2.86 2.95
N PRO A 157 -12.22 2.90 4.29
CA PRO A 157 -13.49 3.01 5.01
C PRO A 157 -14.33 4.26 4.71
N TRP A 158 -13.77 5.26 4.05
CA TRP A 158 -14.48 6.48 3.61
C TRP A 158 -14.71 6.54 2.10
N CYS A 159 -14.31 5.51 1.36
CA CYS A 159 -14.43 5.43 -0.10
C CYS A 159 -15.58 4.51 -0.53
N PRO A 160 -15.95 4.51 -1.82
CA PRO A 160 -17.01 3.64 -2.31
C PRO A 160 -16.75 2.14 -2.11
N ILE A 161 -15.49 1.69 -2.17
CA ILE A 161 -15.07 0.35 -1.78
C ILE A 161 -14.55 0.46 -0.35
N ALA A 162 -15.41 0.22 0.64
CA ALA A 162 -15.17 0.61 2.02
C ALA A 162 -14.63 -0.50 2.93
N ASN A 163 -14.73 -1.76 2.53
CA ASN A 163 -14.36 -2.90 3.37
C ASN A 163 -13.91 -4.11 2.55
N ILE A 164 -13.36 -5.10 3.25
CA ILE A 164 -12.77 -6.30 2.66
C ILE A 164 -13.77 -7.11 1.84
N THR A 165 -15.05 -7.15 2.24
CA THR A 165 -16.12 -7.90 1.54
C THR A 165 -16.39 -7.28 0.17
N GLN A 166 -16.51 -5.95 0.10
CA GLN A 166 -16.71 -5.24 -1.16
C GLN A 166 -15.48 -5.37 -2.07
N GLY A 167 -14.26 -5.23 -1.51
CA GLY A 167 -13.03 -5.45 -2.28
C GLY A 167 -12.94 -6.87 -2.85
N LEU A 168 -13.28 -7.88 -2.05
CA LEU A 168 -13.30 -9.28 -2.49
C LEU A 168 -14.32 -9.52 -3.60
N GLU A 169 -15.53 -8.96 -3.52
CA GLU A 169 -16.54 -9.03 -4.57
C GLU A 169 -15.99 -8.54 -5.91
N ILE A 170 -15.32 -7.39 -5.93
CA ILE A 170 -14.73 -6.83 -7.15
C ILE A 170 -13.65 -7.75 -7.72
N VAL A 171 -12.75 -8.25 -6.87
CA VAL A 171 -11.70 -9.18 -7.29
C VAL A 171 -12.28 -10.47 -7.86
N GLN A 172 -13.36 -11.00 -7.27
CA GLN A 172 -14.04 -12.20 -7.73
C GLN A 172 -14.78 -11.99 -9.06
N ILE A 173 -15.43 -10.84 -9.25
CA ILE A 173 -16.06 -10.46 -10.53
C ILE A 173 -15.00 -10.40 -11.63
N ALA A 174 -13.88 -9.75 -11.36
CA ALA A 174 -12.77 -9.64 -12.32
C ALA A 174 -12.17 -11.00 -12.69
N ASN A 175 -12.08 -11.91 -11.72
CA ASN A 175 -11.59 -13.28 -11.89
C ASN A 175 -10.29 -13.36 -12.70
N ARG A 176 -9.25 -12.64 -12.25
CA ARG A 176 -7.93 -12.64 -12.89
C ARG A 176 -6.88 -13.25 -11.96
N PRO A 177 -5.97 -14.12 -12.48
CA PRO A 177 -4.99 -14.85 -11.67
C PRO A 177 -3.93 -13.93 -11.04
N ASN A 178 -3.74 -12.72 -11.57
CA ASN A 178 -2.82 -11.72 -11.05
C ASN A 178 -3.53 -10.61 -10.25
N GLY A 179 -4.85 -10.71 -10.03
CA GLY A 179 -5.62 -9.78 -9.22
C GLY A 179 -5.82 -10.30 -7.78
N GLY A 180 -5.81 -9.40 -6.80
CA GLY A 180 -6.08 -9.72 -5.41
C GLY A 180 -6.32 -8.48 -4.55
N LEU A 181 -6.44 -8.67 -3.25
CA LEU A 181 -6.64 -7.58 -2.29
C LEU A 181 -5.31 -7.00 -1.82
N MET A 182 -5.27 -5.69 -1.61
CA MET A 182 -4.38 -5.04 -0.66
C MET A 182 -5.05 -5.12 0.72
N PHE A 183 -4.34 -5.69 1.68
CA PHE A 183 -4.77 -5.75 3.06
C PHE A 183 -3.98 -4.73 3.88
N ASP A 184 -4.54 -3.53 4.04
CA ASP A 184 -4.03 -2.56 5.01
C ASP A 184 -4.71 -2.81 6.36
N THR A 185 -3.90 -2.97 7.42
CA THR A 185 -4.41 -3.28 8.76
C THR A 185 -5.26 -2.16 9.34
N TRP A 186 -4.91 -0.89 9.08
CA TRP A 186 -5.69 0.25 9.54
C TRP A 186 -7.06 0.33 8.86
N HIS A 187 -7.07 0.17 7.52
CA HIS A 187 -8.31 0.22 6.75
C HIS A 187 -9.25 -0.91 7.14
N HIS A 188 -8.73 -2.11 7.35
CA HIS A 188 -9.52 -3.25 7.83
C HIS A 188 -10.10 -2.99 9.22
N PHE A 189 -9.29 -2.50 10.16
CA PHE A 189 -9.73 -2.18 11.51
C PHE A 189 -10.80 -1.08 11.53
N ARG A 190 -10.58 0.03 10.81
CA ARG A 190 -11.51 1.17 10.78
C ARG A 190 -12.78 0.91 9.98
N SER A 191 -12.79 -0.10 9.12
CA SER A 191 -14.02 -0.61 8.49
C SER A 191 -14.78 -1.62 9.37
N GLY A 192 -14.34 -1.86 10.60
CA GLY A 192 -14.96 -2.80 11.54
C GLY A 192 -14.58 -4.26 11.30
N GLY A 193 -13.55 -4.50 10.50
CA GLY A 193 -13.09 -5.83 10.13
C GLY A 193 -12.44 -6.59 11.28
N THR A 194 -12.44 -7.91 11.20
CA THR A 194 -11.93 -8.83 12.21
C THR A 194 -10.99 -9.88 11.61
N SER A 195 -10.08 -10.41 12.42
CA SER A 195 -9.21 -11.53 12.01
C SER A 195 -10.01 -12.79 11.65
N ALA A 196 -11.23 -12.96 12.17
CA ALA A 196 -12.12 -14.05 11.80
C ALA A 196 -12.62 -13.95 10.36
N GLU A 197 -12.92 -12.74 9.87
CA GLU A 197 -13.29 -12.51 8.46
C GLU A 197 -12.11 -12.81 7.53
N VAL A 198 -10.90 -12.40 7.90
CA VAL A 198 -9.68 -12.70 7.12
C VAL A 198 -9.47 -14.20 6.96
N ARG A 199 -9.73 -15.00 8.01
CA ARG A 199 -9.62 -16.47 7.95
C ARG A 199 -10.60 -17.13 6.95
N GLN A 200 -11.70 -16.45 6.62
CA GLN A 200 -12.73 -16.97 5.71
C GLN A 200 -12.48 -16.58 4.24
N LEU A 201 -11.49 -15.74 3.98
CA LEU A 201 -11.14 -15.36 2.62
C LEU A 201 -10.64 -16.58 1.82
N PRO A 202 -10.89 -16.62 0.51
CA PRO A 202 -10.30 -17.64 -0.35
C PRO A 202 -8.76 -17.62 -0.26
N LYS A 203 -8.15 -18.80 -0.36
CA LYS A 203 -6.69 -18.91 -0.38
C LYS A 203 -6.09 -18.05 -1.51
N GLY A 204 -5.06 -17.28 -1.16
CA GLY A 204 -4.35 -16.43 -2.13
C GLY A 204 -5.07 -15.15 -2.54
N SER A 205 -6.21 -14.80 -1.91
CA SER A 205 -6.93 -13.56 -2.23
C SER A 205 -6.20 -12.29 -1.80
N ILE A 206 -5.29 -12.37 -0.81
CA ILE A 206 -4.45 -11.23 -0.40
C ILE A 206 -3.18 -11.22 -1.24
N ALA A 207 -3.07 -10.26 -2.15
CA ALA A 207 -1.91 -10.06 -3.03
C ALA A 207 -0.82 -9.19 -2.38
N ALA A 208 -1.20 -8.27 -1.50
CA ALA A 208 -0.31 -7.31 -0.85
C ALA A 208 -0.77 -6.99 0.58
N ILE A 209 0.15 -6.54 1.42
CA ILE A 209 -0.09 -6.19 2.81
C ILE A 209 0.52 -4.82 3.10
N GLN A 210 -0.24 -3.95 3.78
CA GLN A 210 0.26 -2.75 4.44
C GLN A 210 -0.01 -2.88 5.94
N PHE A 211 1.05 -2.72 6.74
CA PHE A 211 1.07 -3.07 8.15
C PHE A 211 1.38 -1.86 9.01
N ASN A 212 0.53 -1.60 9.97
CA ASN A 212 0.53 -0.47 10.90
C ASN A 212 -0.33 -0.82 12.11
N ASP A 213 -0.55 0.15 13.01
CA ASP A 213 -1.47 0.03 14.14
C ASP A 213 -2.28 1.33 14.31
N ALA A 214 -3.30 1.32 15.17
CA ALA A 214 -4.14 2.46 15.47
C ALA A 214 -4.54 2.51 16.95
N PRO A 215 -4.84 3.72 17.47
CA PRO A 215 -5.44 3.84 18.78
C PRO A 215 -6.82 3.16 18.80
N ARG A 216 -7.29 2.77 20.00
CA ARG A 216 -8.62 2.14 20.15
C ARG A 216 -9.72 3.07 19.68
N GLU A 217 -9.74 4.26 20.21
CA GLU A 217 -10.68 5.31 19.82
C GLU A 217 -10.14 6.09 18.63
N LEU A 218 -11.04 6.53 17.77
CA LEU A 218 -10.67 7.36 16.63
C LEU A 218 -10.08 8.69 17.13
N ALA A 219 -8.84 8.98 16.79
CA ALA A 219 -8.13 10.18 17.25
C ALA A 219 -8.67 11.48 16.65
N ALA A 220 -9.30 11.39 15.47
CA ALA A 220 -9.89 12.50 14.74
C ALA A 220 -10.99 11.96 13.81
N ASP A 221 -11.24 12.59 12.66
CA ASP A 221 -11.95 11.92 11.55
C ASP A 221 -11.04 10.87 10.88
N LEU A 222 -11.65 9.96 10.14
CA LEU A 222 -10.94 8.85 9.47
C LEU A 222 -9.79 9.34 8.58
N LEU A 223 -10.02 10.41 7.82
CA LEU A 223 -9.04 10.93 6.88
C LEU A 223 -7.85 11.56 7.60
N THR A 224 -8.11 12.34 8.64
CA THR A 224 -7.05 12.94 9.45
C THR A 224 -6.24 11.86 10.17
N GLU A 225 -6.89 10.88 10.80
CA GLU A 225 -6.19 9.82 11.52
C GLU A 225 -5.31 8.99 10.57
N THR A 226 -5.85 8.56 9.43
CA THR A 226 -5.07 7.73 8.50
C THR A 226 -3.82 8.41 7.97
N LEU A 227 -3.84 9.75 7.84
CA LEU A 227 -2.72 10.52 7.29
C LEU A 227 -1.72 11.02 8.34
N THR A 228 -2.07 10.98 9.64
CA THR A 228 -1.28 11.69 10.66
C THR A 228 -1.03 10.93 11.93
N ALA A 229 -1.83 9.90 12.24
CA ALA A 229 -1.88 9.32 13.58
C ALA A 229 -1.88 7.78 13.58
N ARG A 230 -1.40 7.14 12.52
CA ARG A 230 -1.11 5.70 12.57
C ARG A 230 0.02 5.45 13.57
N LEU A 231 -0.03 4.29 14.24
CA LEU A 231 0.92 3.91 15.27
C LEU A 231 1.89 2.84 14.76
N LEU A 232 3.01 2.71 15.45
CA LEU A 232 3.90 1.56 15.27
C LEU A 232 3.15 0.27 15.59
N PRO A 233 3.39 -0.82 14.84
CA PRO A 233 2.79 -2.11 15.12
C PRO A 233 3.04 -2.56 16.56
N GLY A 234 1.97 -2.84 17.30
CA GLY A 234 2.00 -3.23 18.69
C GLY A 234 1.78 -2.11 19.70
N ASP A 235 1.81 -0.84 19.28
CA ASP A 235 1.55 0.32 20.16
C ASP A 235 0.05 0.68 20.20
N GLY A 236 -0.76 0.03 19.39
CA GLY A 236 -2.19 0.32 19.27
C GLY A 236 -3.10 -0.77 19.81
N ALA A 237 -4.32 -0.79 19.30
CA ALA A 237 -5.38 -1.67 19.76
C ALA A 237 -5.85 -2.70 18.73
N MET A 238 -5.20 -2.79 17.58
CA MET A 238 -5.59 -3.74 16.54
C MET A 238 -5.20 -5.17 16.93
N ASP A 239 -5.99 -6.15 16.50
CA ASP A 239 -5.65 -7.58 16.60
C ASP A 239 -4.63 -7.98 15.52
N LEU A 240 -3.43 -7.41 15.58
CA LEU A 240 -2.37 -7.66 14.61
C LEU A 240 -1.91 -9.13 14.61
N VAL A 241 -1.84 -9.75 15.80
CA VAL A 241 -1.46 -11.16 15.93
C VAL A 241 -2.51 -12.06 15.25
N GLY A 242 -3.79 -11.82 15.52
CA GLY A 242 -4.89 -12.56 14.88
C GLY A 242 -4.91 -12.37 13.36
N ASN A 243 -4.67 -11.16 12.86
CA ASN A 243 -4.59 -10.87 11.43
C ASN A 243 -3.41 -11.62 10.78
N ILE A 244 -2.21 -11.60 11.37
CA ILE A 244 -1.05 -12.34 10.86
C ILE A 244 -1.37 -13.83 10.78
N GLN A 245 -1.89 -14.42 11.84
CA GLN A 245 -2.27 -15.83 11.86
C GLN A 245 -3.37 -16.15 10.84
N ALA A 246 -4.28 -15.20 10.60
CA ALA A 246 -5.35 -15.37 9.63
C ALA A 246 -4.81 -15.39 8.20
N TRP A 247 -4.01 -14.41 7.79
CA TRP A 247 -3.47 -14.40 6.44
C TRP A 247 -2.43 -15.52 6.19
N ASP A 248 -1.66 -15.93 7.22
CA ASP A 248 -0.80 -17.10 7.12
C ASP A 248 -1.63 -18.39 6.89
N ALA A 249 -2.78 -18.52 7.57
CA ALA A 249 -3.68 -19.69 7.43
C ALA A 249 -4.32 -19.81 6.04
N ILE A 250 -4.59 -18.70 5.37
CA ILE A 250 -5.09 -18.68 3.99
C ILE A 250 -3.97 -18.73 2.94
N GLY A 251 -2.71 -18.88 3.37
CA GLY A 251 -1.57 -19.08 2.49
C GLY A 251 -1.09 -17.81 1.80
N THR A 252 -1.22 -16.65 2.43
CA THR A 252 -0.66 -15.40 1.92
C THR A 252 0.86 -15.46 1.88
N THR A 253 1.45 -15.15 0.74
CA THR A 253 2.91 -15.17 0.49
C THR A 253 3.49 -13.77 0.29
N ALA A 254 2.68 -12.74 0.40
CA ALA A 254 3.12 -11.35 0.22
C ALA A 254 4.17 -10.97 1.27
N PRO A 255 5.19 -10.19 0.92
CA PRO A 255 6.01 -9.49 1.89
C PRO A 255 5.16 -8.48 2.67
N VAL A 256 5.62 -8.11 3.86
CA VAL A 256 4.90 -7.17 4.72
C VAL A 256 5.35 -5.75 4.41
N GLY A 257 4.50 -4.97 3.78
CA GLY A 257 4.66 -3.53 3.60
C GLY A 257 4.47 -2.81 4.94
N VAL A 258 5.42 -2.02 5.36
CA VAL A 258 5.32 -1.24 6.60
C VAL A 258 4.93 0.18 6.22
N GLU A 259 3.66 0.53 6.49
CA GLU A 259 3.10 1.82 6.10
C GLU A 259 2.48 2.57 7.28
N ILE A 260 3.19 3.56 7.77
CA ILE A 260 2.82 4.27 9.00
C ILE A 260 2.84 5.78 8.75
N PHE A 261 1.70 6.34 8.35
CA PHE A 261 1.52 7.79 8.27
C PHE A 261 1.41 8.37 9.67
N SER A 262 2.48 9.00 10.17
CA SER A 262 2.55 9.48 11.54
C SER A 262 3.33 10.79 11.64
N LEU A 263 2.70 11.83 12.17
CA LEU A 263 3.39 13.10 12.45
C LEU A 263 4.54 12.93 13.44
N GLU A 264 4.53 11.90 14.29
CA GLU A 264 5.64 11.62 15.20
C GLU A 264 6.85 11.03 14.44
N LEU A 265 6.60 10.14 13.46
CA LEU A 265 7.67 9.62 12.61
C LEU A 265 8.23 10.69 11.67
N ASP A 266 7.39 11.61 11.20
CA ASP A 266 7.81 12.73 10.33
C ASP A 266 8.85 13.65 10.99
N LYS A 267 8.89 13.71 12.32
CA LYS A 267 9.89 14.49 13.07
C LYS A 267 11.27 13.85 13.08
N LEU A 268 11.37 12.59 12.67
CA LEU A 268 12.59 11.81 12.73
C LEU A 268 13.31 11.81 11.36
N PRO A 269 14.64 11.65 11.36
CA PRO A 269 15.35 11.31 10.13
C PRO A 269 14.78 10.01 9.51
N PRO A 270 14.70 9.89 8.17
CA PRO A 270 14.11 8.71 7.52
C PRO A 270 14.68 7.36 7.99
N LYS A 271 15.99 7.28 8.23
CA LYS A 271 16.63 6.05 8.75
C LYS A 271 16.13 5.67 10.15
N GLU A 272 15.92 6.66 11.01
CA GLU A 272 15.43 6.40 12.38
C GLU A 272 13.95 6.02 12.40
N ALA A 273 13.13 6.69 11.58
CA ALA A 273 11.73 6.31 11.41
C ALA A 273 11.61 4.87 10.89
N ALA A 274 12.35 4.53 9.82
CA ALA A 274 12.40 3.19 9.25
C ALA A 274 12.90 2.14 10.25
N ARG A 275 13.90 2.45 11.08
CA ARG A 275 14.42 1.55 12.12
C ARG A 275 13.33 1.20 13.13
N ARG A 276 12.67 2.20 13.71
CA ARG A 276 11.59 1.99 14.70
C ARG A 276 10.45 1.17 14.11
N ALA A 277 10.03 1.50 12.89
CA ALA A 277 8.97 0.78 12.20
C ALA A 277 9.35 -0.68 11.93
N ALA A 278 10.60 -0.96 11.52
CA ALA A 278 11.08 -2.32 11.29
C ALA A 278 11.14 -3.15 12.58
N GLU A 279 11.66 -2.59 13.66
CA GLU A 279 11.78 -3.26 14.96
C GLU A 279 10.40 -3.65 15.50
N ALA A 280 9.47 -2.69 15.56
CA ALA A 280 8.11 -2.92 16.01
C ALA A 280 7.39 -3.99 15.15
N THR A 281 7.54 -3.90 13.83
CA THR A 281 6.94 -4.89 12.92
C THR A 281 7.50 -6.29 13.16
N ARG A 282 8.83 -6.45 13.26
CA ARG A 282 9.46 -7.76 13.50
C ARG A 282 9.05 -8.37 14.83
N GLU A 283 8.90 -7.55 15.86
CA GLU A 283 8.45 -8.02 17.18
C GLU A 283 7.03 -8.62 17.09
N VAL A 284 6.09 -7.92 16.44
CA VAL A 284 4.72 -8.42 16.29
C VAL A 284 4.66 -9.67 15.41
N LEU A 285 5.42 -9.71 14.29
CA LEU A 285 5.52 -10.90 13.44
C LEU A 285 6.09 -12.11 14.20
N ALA A 286 7.16 -11.92 14.97
CA ALA A 286 7.77 -12.97 15.78
C ALA A 286 6.76 -13.50 16.81
N ARG A 287 6.08 -12.62 17.54
CA ARG A 287 5.03 -12.98 18.53
C ARG A 287 3.91 -13.79 17.87
N ALA A 288 3.43 -13.37 16.71
CA ALA A 288 2.32 -14.05 16.02
C ALA A 288 2.69 -15.46 15.52
N ARG A 289 3.95 -15.66 15.10
CA ARG A 289 4.44 -16.91 14.49
C ARG A 289 5.12 -17.86 15.49
N THR A 290 5.39 -17.41 16.72
CA THR A 290 5.96 -18.27 17.79
C THR A 290 4.87 -19.06 18.53
N VAL A 291 3.63 -18.56 18.56
CA VAL A 291 2.47 -19.23 19.18
C VAL A 291 1.88 -20.20 18.16
N ARG A 292 2.42 -21.41 18.11
CA ARG A 292 1.84 -22.57 17.41
C ARG A 292 1.38 -23.62 18.41
#